data_4115b72af23fabbedfea718e7d7f0366
#
_entry.id   4115b72af23fabbedfea718e7d7f0366
#
_cell.length_a   1.000
_cell.length_b   1.000
_cell.length_c   1.000
_cell.angle_alpha   90.00
_cell.angle_beta   90.00
_cell.angle_gamma   90.00
#
_symmetry.space_group_name_H-M   'P 1'
#
loop_
_entity.id
_entity.type
_entity.pdbx_description
1 polymer ?
#
loop_
_entity_poly.entity_id
_entity_poly.type
_entity_poly.pdbx_seq_one_letter_code
_entity_poly.pdbx_strand_id
1 'polypeptide(L)'
;MDREEQNRKAWNSGTYAAWLERFGTPQEAAEKIAQDPNKRIGSVLAEMGEPLTGKRIVNLLGSNGNKAVALALLGAEVTVIDFSEGNERYARELALSAQVPLRYVQADVLDLPEAEFAAPYDIVFMEFGILHYFTDLEPLFRTVRQLLTKGGILILQDFHPVSTKLISSRGTTAAIRKHKVTGDYFDETLEVKEAAFTKFLPDSEKQGEVPTVKLRNWTLGEIVTGAAQEGLFIRKLEELPNQSSDIYDKGIPKTFTLIAENR
;
A
#
# COMPACT_ATOMS: atom_id res chain seq x y z
N MET A 1 -11.45 -4.05 23.03
CA MET A 1 -11.53 -3.70 21.59
C MET A 1 -10.62 -4.65 20.87
N ASP A 2 -11.13 -5.36 19.91
CA ASP A 2 -10.35 -6.21 19.02
C ASP A 2 -9.36 -5.35 18.21
N ARG A 3 -8.23 -5.95 17.77
CA ARG A 3 -7.20 -5.27 17.00
C ARG A 3 -7.74 -4.68 15.69
N GLU A 4 -8.55 -5.46 14.98
CA GLU A 4 -9.14 -5.05 13.70
C GLU A 4 -10.08 -3.85 13.88
N GLU A 5 -10.91 -3.89 14.91
CA GLU A 5 -11.78 -2.78 15.28
C GLU A 5 -10.97 -1.52 15.68
N GLN A 6 -9.87 -1.70 16.43
CA GLN A 6 -8.97 -0.59 16.79
C GLN A 6 -8.35 0.05 15.54
N ASN A 7 -7.80 -0.77 14.64
CA ASN A 7 -7.19 -0.30 13.40
C ASN A 7 -8.24 0.39 12.49
N ARG A 8 -9.43 -0.19 12.37
CA ARG A 8 -10.55 0.39 11.61
C ARG A 8 -10.98 1.74 12.17
N LYS A 9 -11.16 1.84 13.49
CA LYS A 9 -11.50 3.10 14.16
C LYS A 9 -10.43 4.16 13.94
N ALA A 10 -9.15 3.78 14.07
CA ALA A 10 -8.04 4.70 13.82
C ALA A 10 -8.08 5.25 12.40
N TRP A 11 -8.21 4.41 11.37
CA TRP A 11 -8.23 4.83 9.97
C TRP A 11 -9.50 5.58 9.55
N ASN A 12 -10.58 5.52 10.31
CA ASN A 12 -11.80 6.32 10.09
C ASN A 12 -11.82 7.65 10.86
N SER A 13 -10.74 7.96 11.60
CA SER A 13 -10.64 9.20 12.37
C SER A 13 -9.73 10.23 11.69
N GLY A 14 -10.27 11.03 10.76
CA GLY A 14 -9.56 12.19 10.23
C GLY A 14 -8.72 11.94 8.95
N THR A 15 -8.79 10.77 8.31
CA THR A 15 -8.01 10.49 7.09
C THR A 15 -8.29 11.47 5.96
N TYR A 16 -9.54 11.89 5.76
CA TYR A 16 -9.88 12.85 4.71
C TYR A 16 -9.18 14.20 4.92
N ALA A 17 -9.19 14.74 6.15
CA ALA A 17 -8.51 15.99 6.49
C ALA A 17 -6.98 15.86 6.30
N ALA A 18 -6.41 14.73 6.71
CA ALA A 18 -4.99 14.45 6.51
C ALA A 18 -4.59 14.43 5.03
N TRP A 19 -5.46 13.93 4.15
CA TRP A 19 -5.17 13.93 2.71
C TRP A 19 -5.32 15.31 2.09
N LEU A 20 -6.27 16.13 2.53
CA LEU A 20 -6.36 17.53 2.12
C LEU A 20 -5.09 18.29 2.49
N GLU A 21 -4.57 18.10 3.69
CA GLU A 21 -3.33 18.75 4.12
C GLU A 21 -2.11 18.26 3.33
N ARG A 22 -2.03 16.93 3.08
CA ARG A 22 -0.87 16.33 2.42
C ARG A 22 -0.82 16.57 0.91
N PHE A 23 -1.94 16.44 0.23
CA PHE A 23 -2.01 16.41 -1.23
C PHE A 23 -2.70 17.64 -1.81
N GLY A 24 -3.35 18.44 -0.97
CA GLY A 24 -4.25 19.51 -1.37
C GLY A 24 -5.67 19.02 -1.63
N THR A 25 -6.46 19.90 -2.21
CA THR A 25 -7.81 19.54 -2.68
C THR A 25 -7.74 18.43 -3.72
N PRO A 26 -8.81 17.63 -3.89
CA PRO A 26 -8.88 16.62 -4.95
C PRO A 26 -8.60 17.19 -6.34
N GLN A 27 -9.00 18.42 -6.61
CA GLN A 27 -8.70 19.12 -7.87
C GLN A 27 -7.18 19.34 -8.05
N GLU A 28 -6.52 19.91 -7.07
CA GLU A 28 -5.06 20.16 -7.11
C GLU A 28 -4.26 18.87 -7.22
N ALA A 29 -4.71 17.81 -6.52
CA ALA A 29 -4.09 16.50 -6.59
C ALA A 29 -4.28 15.87 -7.99
N ALA A 30 -5.48 15.96 -8.58
CA ALA A 30 -5.77 15.48 -9.93
C ALA A 30 -4.88 16.16 -10.98
N GLU A 31 -4.75 17.48 -10.91
CA GLU A 31 -3.89 18.24 -11.81
C GLU A 31 -2.42 17.80 -11.72
N LYS A 32 -1.91 17.58 -10.51
CA LYS A 32 -0.53 17.07 -10.30
C LYS A 32 -0.34 15.66 -10.85
N ILE A 33 -1.33 14.77 -10.68
CA ILE A 33 -1.25 13.40 -11.19
C ILE A 33 -1.32 13.39 -12.71
N ALA A 34 -2.18 14.20 -13.32
CA ALA A 34 -2.35 14.28 -14.75
C ALA A 34 -1.10 14.81 -15.48
N GLN A 35 -0.25 15.58 -14.82
CA GLN A 35 1.02 16.04 -15.40
C GLN A 35 1.98 14.89 -15.72
N ASP A 36 2.04 13.85 -14.88
CA ASP A 36 2.88 12.68 -15.09
C ASP A 36 2.35 11.47 -14.31
N PRO A 37 1.35 10.78 -14.84
CA PRO A 37 0.79 9.58 -14.19
C PRO A 37 1.81 8.44 -14.12
N ASN A 38 2.74 8.32 -15.07
CA ASN A 38 3.80 7.31 -15.05
C ASN A 38 4.70 7.47 -13.84
N LYS A 39 5.16 8.70 -13.58
CA LYS A 39 5.95 9.03 -12.40
C LYS A 39 5.19 8.73 -11.12
N ARG A 40 3.88 8.91 -11.11
CA ARG A 40 3.04 8.61 -9.95
C ARG A 40 3.04 7.12 -9.63
N ILE A 41 2.99 6.24 -10.63
CA ILE A 41 3.07 4.79 -10.45
C ILE A 41 4.50 4.38 -10.06
N GLY A 42 5.51 4.97 -10.71
CA GLY A 42 6.91 4.69 -10.43
C GLY A 42 7.42 3.40 -11.08
N SER A 43 8.46 2.80 -10.48
CA SER A 43 9.18 1.66 -11.08
C SER A 43 8.32 0.43 -11.33
N VAL A 44 7.24 0.23 -10.57
CA VAL A 44 6.36 -0.93 -10.73
C VAL A 44 5.52 -0.89 -12.01
N LEU A 45 5.44 0.26 -12.70
CA LEU A 45 4.71 0.36 -13.96
C LEU A 45 5.23 -0.61 -15.01
N ALA A 46 6.56 -0.78 -15.10
CA ALA A 46 7.18 -1.71 -16.05
C ALA A 46 6.73 -3.18 -15.81
N GLU A 47 6.46 -3.55 -14.57
CA GLU A 47 5.99 -4.90 -14.21
C GLU A 47 4.51 -5.12 -14.58
N MET A 48 3.75 -4.05 -14.73
CA MET A 48 2.33 -4.13 -15.14
C MET A 48 2.17 -4.48 -16.62
N GLY A 49 3.23 -4.29 -17.42
CA GLY A 49 3.21 -4.49 -18.87
C GLY A 49 2.34 -3.44 -19.60
N GLU A 50 2.87 -2.84 -20.64
CA GLU A 50 2.16 -1.84 -21.45
C GLU A 50 1.54 -2.47 -22.72
N PRO A 51 0.42 -1.93 -23.25
CA PRO A 51 -0.39 -0.85 -22.68
C PRO A 51 -1.25 -1.30 -21.49
N LEU A 52 -1.67 -0.36 -20.63
CA LEU A 52 -2.61 -0.64 -19.53
C LEU A 52 -4.07 -0.57 -19.99
N THR A 53 -4.33 -0.08 -21.19
CA THR A 53 -5.69 0.07 -21.73
C THR A 53 -6.45 -1.26 -21.73
N GLY A 54 -7.60 -1.25 -21.06
CA GLY A 54 -8.46 -2.42 -20.93
C GLY A 54 -8.01 -3.46 -19.90
N LYS A 55 -6.85 -3.28 -19.24
CA LYS A 55 -6.47 -4.14 -18.11
C LYS A 55 -7.31 -3.83 -16.89
N ARG A 56 -7.79 -4.87 -16.25
CA ARG A 56 -8.53 -4.78 -15.00
C ARG A 56 -7.56 -4.87 -13.84
N ILE A 57 -7.45 -3.79 -13.07
CA ILE A 57 -6.51 -3.68 -11.96
C ILE A 57 -7.29 -3.45 -10.67
N VAL A 58 -7.04 -4.26 -9.64
CA VAL A 58 -7.50 -3.95 -8.28
C VAL A 58 -6.33 -3.46 -7.44
N ASN A 59 -6.49 -2.27 -6.86
CA ASN A 59 -5.56 -1.71 -5.88
C ASN A 59 -6.09 -2.02 -4.48
N LEU A 60 -5.57 -3.09 -3.86
CA LEU A 60 -5.96 -3.51 -2.53
C LEU A 60 -5.33 -2.59 -1.48
N LEU A 61 -6.13 -2.22 -0.46
CA LEU A 61 -5.77 -1.25 0.57
C LEU A 61 -5.24 0.05 -0.08
N GLY A 62 -5.90 0.44 -1.19
CA GLY A 62 -5.43 1.52 -2.08
C GLY A 62 -5.63 2.92 -1.52
N SER A 63 -6.09 3.04 -0.27
CA SER A 63 -6.19 4.28 0.50
C SER A 63 -6.92 5.38 -0.28
N ASN A 64 -6.31 6.57 -0.37
CA ASN A 64 -6.86 7.78 -0.99
C ASN A 64 -6.95 7.76 -2.54
N GLY A 65 -6.64 6.64 -3.18
CA GLY A 65 -6.82 6.45 -4.62
C GLY A 65 -5.80 7.15 -5.53
N ASN A 66 -4.78 7.80 -5.01
CA ASN A 66 -3.81 8.53 -5.84
C ASN A 66 -3.15 7.66 -6.93
N LYS A 67 -2.80 6.41 -6.61
CA LYS A 67 -2.24 5.46 -7.59
C LYS A 67 -3.32 4.93 -8.53
N ALA A 68 -4.49 4.64 -7.99
CA ALA A 68 -5.62 4.16 -8.76
C ALA A 68 -6.04 5.16 -9.84
N VAL A 69 -6.11 6.46 -9.52
CA VAL A 69 -6.41 7.52 -10.49
C VAL A 69 -5.30 7.62 -11.55
N ALA A 70 -4.03 7.49 -11.17
CA ALA A 70 -2.94 7.48 -12.14
C ALA A 70 -3.04 6.28 -13.10
N LEU A 71 -3.37 5.08 -12.61
CA LEU A 71 -3.60 3.90 -13.45
C LEU A 71 -4.79 4.09 -14.39
N ALA A 72 -5.88 4.71 -13.91
CA ALA A 72 -7.05 5.01 -14.72
C ALA A 72 -6.73 6.03 -15.84
N LEU A 73 -5.91 7.06 -15.55
CA LEU A 73 -5.41 8.00 -16.58
C LEU A 73 -4.56 7.31 -17.64
N LEU A 74 -3.90 6.19 -17.32
CA LEU A 74 -3.16 5.35 -18.26
C LEU A 74 -4.03 4.34 -19.00
N GLY A 75 -5.37 4.39 -18.79
CA GLY A 75 -6.35 3.61 -19.52
C GLY A 75 -6.75 2.29 -18.88
N ALA A 76 -6.31 1.98 -17.65
CA ALA A 76 -6.74 0.79 -16.94
C ALA A 76 -8.17 0.93 -16.39
N GLU A 77 -8.87 -0.21 -16.25
CA GLU A 77 -10.11 -0.32 -15.49
C GLU A 77 -9.77 -0.60 -14.02
N VAL A 78 -9.90 0.42 -13.16
CA VAL A 78 -9.36 0.34 -11.80
C VAL A 78 -10.46 0.23 -10.75
N THR A 79 -10.27 -0.73 -9.84
CA THR A 79 -11.05 -0.85 -8.60
C THR A 79 -10.11 -0.62 -7.41
N VAL A 80 -10.53 0.18 -6.44
CA VAL A 80 -9.89 0.27 -5.11
C VAL A 80 -10.72 -0.54 -4.13
N ILE A 81 -10.06 -1.31 -3.28
CA ILE A 81 -10.67 -1.97 -2.12
C ILE A 81 -9.97 -1.47 -0.87
N ASP A 82 -10.70 -0.79 0.01
CA ASP A 82 -10.20 -0.27 1.29
C ASP A 82 -11.39 -0.04 2.22
N PHE A 83 -11.22 -0.17 3.50
CA PHE A 83 -12.33 -0.08 4.46
C PHE A 83 -12.62 1.35 4.96
N SER A 84 -11.72 2.32 4.73
CA SER A 84 -11.82 3.67 5.30
C SER A 84 -12.73 4.59 4.50
N GLU A 85 -13.75 5.13 5.16
CA GLU A 85 -14.69 6.11 4.56
C GLU A 85 -13.98 7.39 4.11
N GLY A 86 -13.02 7.88 4.92
CA GLY A 86 -12.27 9.08 4.56
C GLY A 86 -11.35 8.87 3.34
N ASN A 87 -10.81 7.66 3.19
CA ASN A 87 -10.06 7.26 2.01
C ASN A 87 -10.98 7.20 0.78
N GLU A 88 -12.12 6.53 0.89
CA GLU A 88 -13.11 6.43 -0.20
C GLU A 88 -13.56 7.80 -0.66
N ARG A 89 -13.94 8.67 0.28
CA ARG A 89 -14.40 10.02 -0.04
C ARG A 89 -13.37 10.77 -0.85
N TYR A 90 -12.12 10.82 -0.39
CA TYR A 90 -11.04 11.52 -1.10
C TYR A 90 -10.78 10.91 -2.47
N ALA A 91 -10.74 9.57 -2.58
CA ALA A 91 -10.50 8.87 -3.84
C ALA A 91 -11.59 9.13 -4.89
N ARG A 92 -12.86 9.16 -4.48
CA ARG A 92 -13.98 9.45 -5.39
C ARG A 92 -13.96 10.90 -5.89
N GLU A 93 -13.74 11.86 -4.99
CA GLU A 93 -13.61 13.27 -5.36
C GLU A 93 -12.38 13.51 -6.28
N LEU A 94 -11.28 12.79 -6.03
CA LEU A 94 -10.07 12.83 -6.86
C LEU A 94 -10.32 12.29 -8.27
N ALA A 95 -10.99 11.14 -8.38
CA ALA A 95 -11.32 10.52 -9.66
C ALA A 95 -12.28 11.40 -10.49
N LEU A 96 -13.27 12.01 -9.82
CA LEU A 96 -14.18 12.98 -10.45
C LEU A 96 -13.41 14.19 -11.00
N SER A 97 -12.49 14.74 -10.20
CA SER A 97 -11.66 15.87 -10.60
C SER A 97 -10.71 15.53 -11.76
N ALA A 98 -10.19 14.31 -11.80
CA ALA A 98 -9.34 13.80 -12.88
C ALA A 98 -10.15 13.36 -14.12
N GLN A 99 -11.49 13.36 -14.06
CA GLN A 99 -12.39 12.91 -15.11
C GLN A 99 -12.13 11.45 -15.55
N VAL A 100 -11.81 10.57 -14.62
CA VAL A 100 -11.60 9.14 -14.89
C VAL A 100 -12.62 8.28 -14.12
N PRO A 101 -13.05 7.14 -14.68
CA PRO A 101 -13.84 6.18 -13.95
C PRO A 101 -13.00 5.53 -12.86
N LEU A 102 -13.55 5.42 -11.65
CA LEU A 102 -12.96 4.68 -10.55
C LEU A 102 -14.06 3.96 -9.79
N ARG A 103 -13.92 2.64 -9.67
CA ARG A 103 -14.75 1.85 -8.77
C ARG A 103 -14.07 1.81 -7.41
N TYR A 104 -14.79 2.13 -6.34
CA TYR A 104 -14.31 2.00 -4.96
C TYR A 104 -15.24 1.07 -4.20
N VAL A 105 -14.68 0.05 -3.58
CA VAL A 105 -15.37 -0.92 -2.72
C VAL A 105 -14.91 -0.68 -1.29
N GLN A 106 -15.80 -0.11 -0.50
CA GLN A 106 -15.56 0.09 0.93
C GLN A 106 -15.79 -1.23 1.66
N ALA A 107 -14.74 -2.02 1.85
CA ALA A 107 -14.80 -3.34 2.47
C ALA A 107 -13.49 -3.71 3.16
N ASP A 108 -13.59 -4.64 4.11
CA ASP A 108 -12.42 -5.33 4.62
C ASP A 108 -11.93 -6.34 3.56
N VAL A 109 -10.63 -6.31 3.24
CA VAL A 109 -10.05 -7.19 2.23
C VAL A 109 -10.15 -8.68 2.61
N LEU A 110 -10.31 -8.99 3.89
CA LEU A 110 -10.49 -10.37 4.38
C LEU A 110 -11.96 -10.80 4.43
N ASP A 111 -12.91 -9.87 4.22
CA ASP A 111 -14.37 -10.14 4.24
C ASP A 111 -15.04 -9.47 3.03
N LEU A 112 -14.59 -9.83 1.84
CA LEU A 112 -15.14 -9.29 0.60
C LEU A 112 -16.48 -9.97 0.24
N PRO A 113 -17.46 -9.20 -0.27
CA PRO A 113 -18.66 -9.77 -0.86
C PRO A 113 -18.31 -10.76 -1.98
N GLU A 114 -19.03 -11.90 -2.06
CA GLU A 114 -18.80 -12.94 -3.07
C GLU A 114 -18.82 -12.40 -4.51
N ALA A 115 -19.62 -11.39 -4.76
CA ALA A 115 -19.70 -10.72 -6.06
C ALA A 115 -18.35 -10.11 -6.53
N GLU A 116 -17.43 -9.79 -5.61
CA GLU A 116 -16.12 -9.24 -5.97
C GLU A 116 -15.21 -10.28 -6.66
N PHE A 117 -15.45 -11.56 -6.42
CA PHE A 117 -14.72 -12.67 -7.03
C PHE A 117 -15.29 -13.11 -8.38
N ALA A 118 -16.50 -12.68 -8.74
CA ALA A 118 -17.17 -13.09 -9.97
C ALA A 118 -16.51 -12.54 -11.25
N ALA A 119 -15.76 -11.45 -11.13
CA ALA A 119 -15.11 -10.79 -12.24
C ALA A 119 -13.64 -10.52 -11.90
N PRO A 120 -12.74 -11.51 -12.08
CA PRO A 120 -11.36 -11.44 -11.62
C PRO A 120 -10.53 -10.39 -12.39
N TYR A 121 -9.38 -10.03 -11.85
CA TYR A 121 -8.50 -8.97 -12.31
C TYR A 121 -7.24 -9.53 -12.96
N ASP A 122 -6.68 -8.77 -13.92
CA ASP A 122 -5.38 -9.09 -14.52
C ASP A 122 -4.24 -8.79 -13.57
N ILE A 123 -4.41 -7.77 -12.73
CA ILE A 123 -3.40 -7.33 -11.76
C ILE A 123 -4.06 -7.04 -10.41
N VAL A 124 -3.50 -7.63 -9.36
CA VAL A 124 -3.69 -7.18 -7.98
C VAL A 124 -2.47 -6.34 -7.61
N PHE A 125 -2.71 -5.08 -7.29
CA PHE A 125 -1.66 -4.13 -6.92
C PHE A 125 -1.77 -3.75 -5.44
N MET A 126 -0.67 -3.88 -4.71
CA MET A 126 -0.55 -3.57 -3.28
C MET A 126 0.73 -2.79 -3.03
N GLU A 127 0.65 -1.68 -2.28
CA GLU A 127 1.85 -0.89 -2.03
C GLU A 127 1.91 -0.27 -0.64
N PHE A 128 3.11 -0.27 -0.10
CA PHE A 128 3.62 0.43 1.08
C PHE A 128 2.75 0.47 2.34
N GLY A 129 3.22 -0.25 3.34
CA GLY A 129 2.67 -0.20 4.66
C GLY A 129 1.36 -0.95 4.81
N ILE A 130 1.23 -2.07 4.12
CA ILE A 130 0.02 -2.88 4.09
C ILE A 130 0.15 -4.12 4.95
N LEU A 131 1.21 -4.91 4.74
CA LEU A 131 1.34 -6.24 5.33
C LEU A 131 1.32 -6.22 6.86
N HIS A 132 1.81 -5.17 7.46
CA HIS A 132 1.88 -5.05 8.91
C HIS A 132 0.51 -4.91 9.62
N TYR A 133 -0.58 -4.68 8.88
CA TYR A 133 -1.94 -4.69 9.45
C TYR A 133 -2.49 -6.10 9.66
N PHE A 134 -1.85 -7.13 9.14
CA PHE A 134 -2.27 -8.52 9.27
C PHE A 134 -1.44 -9.25 10.32
N THR A 135 -2.04 -10.19 11.06
CA THR A 135 -1.33 -11.13 11.95
C THR A 135 -1.15 -12.49 11.32
N ASP A 136 -1.84 -12.73 10.21
CA ASP A 136 -1.74 -13.89 9.35
C ASP A 136 -1.83 -13.43 7.90
N LEU A 137 -0.88 -13.84 7.07
CA LEU A 137 -0.84 -13.48 5.65
C LEU A 137 -1.55 -14.49 4.77
N GLU A 138 -1.85 -15.68 5.27
CA GLU A 138 -2.53 -16.73 4.50
C GLU A 138 -3.90 -16.26 3.97
N PRO A 139 -4.83 -15.71 4.81
CA PRO A 139 -6.11 -15.22 4.30
C PRO A 139 -5.95 -14.09 3.26
N LEU A 140 -4.98 -13.19 3.46
CA LEU A 140 -4.72 -12.11 2.51
C LEU A 140 -4.28 -12.65 1.15
N PHE A 141 -3.27 -13.54 1.11
CA PHE A 141 -2.80 -14.09 -0.16
C PHE A 141 -3.82 -15.03 -0.83
N ARG A 142 -4.66 -15.69 -0.04
CA ARG A 142 -5.82 -16.43 -0.56
C ARG A 142 -6.81 -15.50 -1.27
N THR A 143 -7.17 -14.38 -0.66
CA THR A 143 -8.00 -13.33 -1.29
C THR A 143 -7.35 -12.81 -2.56
N VAL A 144 -6.05 -12.49 -2.53
CA VAL A 144 -5.29 -12.06 -3.71
C VAL A 144 -5.41 -13.07 -4.85
N ARG A 145 -5.18 -14.35 -4.57
CA ARG A 145 -5.28 -15.42 -5.57
C ARG A 145 -6.68 -15.53 -6.15
N GLN A 146 -7.71 -15.44 -5.32
CA GLN A 146 -9.11 -15.54 -5.76
C GLN A 146 -9.53 -14.35 -6.64
N LEU A 147 -8.96 -13.17 -6.41
CA LEU A 147 -9.20 -11.97 -7.22
C LEU A 147 -8.48 -12.00 -8.57
N LEU A 148 -7.44 -12.82 -8.74
CA LEU A 148 -6.65 -12.88 -9.96
C LEU A 148 -7.24 -13.83 -11.01
N THR A 149 -7.25 -13.40 -12.27
CA THR A 149 -7.44 -14.32 -13.40
C THR A 149 -6.34 -15.39 -13.41
N LYS A 150 -6.57 -16.49 -14.12
CA LYS A 150 -5.48 -17.42 -14.46
C LYS A 150 -4.45 -16.68 -15.34
N GLY A 151 -3.16 -16.71 -14.95
CA GLY A 151 -2.10 -15.91 -15.56
C GLY A 151 -2.03 -14.45 -15.10
N GLY A 152 -2.97 -14.02 -14.26
CA GLY A 152 -2.93 -12.69 -13.63
C GLY A 152 -1.81 -12.59 -12.59
N ILE A 153 -1.37 -11.37 -12.29
CA ILE A 153 -0.20 -11.13 -11.44
C ILE A 153 -0.52 -10.29 -10.21
N LEU A 154 0.08 -10.69 -9.10
CA LEU A 154 0.25 -9.84 -7.92
C LEU A 154 1.49 -8.98 -8.11
N ILE A 155 1.37 -7.68 -7.87
CA ILE A 155 2.47 -6.74 -7.69
C ILE A 155 2.38 -6.19 -6.27
N LEU A 156 3.26 -6.65 -5.41
CA LEU A 156 3.36 -6.21 -4.02
C LEU A 156 4.66 -5.45 -3.81
N GLN A 157 4.58 -4.16 -3.50
CA GLN A 157 5.73 -3.34 -3.14
C GLN A 157 5.57 -2.86 -1.70
N ASP A 158 6.53 -3.15 -0.82
CA ASP A 158 6.45 -2.72 0.57
C ASP A 158 7.83 -2.38 1.16
N PHE A 159 7.83 -1.87 2.38
CA PHE A 159 9.03 -1.58 3.14
C PHE A 159 9.78 -2.87 3.48
N HIS A 160 11.10 -2.84 3.29
CA HIS A 160 11.91 -4.03 3.48
C HIS A 160 12.03 -4.40 4.98
N PRO A 161 11.86 -5.67 5.35
CA PRO A 161 11.94 -6.15 6.74
C PRO A 161 13.26 -5.82 7.45
N VAL A 162 14.39 -5.82 6.79
CA VAL A 162 15.67 -5.36 7.37
C VAL A 162 15.55 -3.92 7.87
N SER A 163 14.86 -3.06 7.15
CA SER A 163 14.67 -1.66 7.56
C SER A 163 13.60 -1.49 8.61
N THR A 164 12.52 -2.28 8.60
CA THR A 164 11.40 -2.13 9.53
C THR A 164 11.62 -2.83 10.88
N LYS A 165 12.34 -3.96 10.88
CA LYS A 165 12.54 -4.80 12.07
C LYS A 165 13.90 -4.63 12.72
N LEU A 166 14.95 -4.40 11.93
CA LEU A 166 16.32 -4.62 12.40
C LEU A 166 17.12 -3.33 12.59
N ILE A 167 16.88 -2.32 11.74
CA ILE A 167 17.79 -1.17 11.65
C ILE A 167 17.12 0.12 12.10
N SER A 168 17.79 0.84 13.02
CA SER A 168 17.48 2.24 13.28
C SER A 168 18.54 3.15 12.65
N SER A 169 18.11 4.14 11.90
CA SER A 169 18.96 5.20 11.35
C SER A 169 19.13 6.30 12.41
N ARG A 170 20.37 6.69 12.69
CA ARG A 170 20.68 7.79 13.62
C ARG A 170 21.39 8.92 12.88
N GLY A 171 20.99 10.13 13.21
CA GLY A 171 21.62 11.38 12.75
C GLY A 171 21.00 11.92 11.47
N THR A 172 20.65 13.19 11.52
CA THR A 172 20.11 13.97 10.38
C THR A 172 21.16 14.87 9.75
N THR A 173 22.30 15.08 10.44
CA THR A 173 23.34 16.05 10.06
C THR A 173 24.60 15.41 9.49
N ALA A 174 24.77 14.09 9.57
CA ALA A 174 25.94 13.41 9.01
C ALA A 174 25.77 13.22 7.50
N ALA A 175 26.83 13.44 6.72
CA ALA A 175 26.88 13.17 5.28
C ALA A 175 26.55 11.70 4.94
N ILE A 176 26.80 10.78 5.87
CA ILE A 176 26.45 9.37 5.79
C ILE A 176 25.71 8.99 7.06
N ARG A 177 24.47 8.49 6.95
CA ARG A 177 23.74 7.94 8.10
C ARG A 177 24.46 6.69 8.62
N LYS A 178 24.72 6.68 9.91
CA LYS A 178 25.20 5.47 10.57
C LYS A 178 24.00 4.60 10.94
N HIS A 179 24.01 3.37 10.46
CA HIS A 179 23.03 2.37 10.82
C HIS A 179 23.47 1.62 12.06
N LYS A 180 22.50 1.32 12.90
CA LYS A 180 22.71 0.46 14.07
C LYS A 180 21.66 -0.64 14.05
N VAL A 181 22.11 -1.86 14.22
CA VAL A 181 21.23 -2.99 14.49
C VAL A 181 20.71 -2.82 15.92
N THR A 182 19.41 -2.62 16.06
CA THR A 182 18.75 -2.35 17.35
C THR A 182 17.54 -3.22 17.60
N GLY A 183 17.00 -3.84 16.55
CA GLY A 183 15.82 -4.70 16.62
C GLY A 183 16.18 -6.18 16.57
N ASP A 184 15.16 -7.01 16.68
CA ASP A 184 15.20 -8.44 16.45
C ASP A 184 14.42 -8.76 15.16
N TYR A 185 15.10 -9.36 14.18
CA TYR A 185 14.50 -9.71 12.90
C TYR A 185 13.39 -10.77 13.02
N PHE A 186 13.47 -11.59 14.06
CA PHE A 186 12.54 -12.69 14.32
C PHE A 186 11.46 -12.36 15.36
N ASP A 187 11.45 -11.12 15.89
CA ASP A 187 10.39 -10.68 16.79
C ASP A 187 9.03 -10.65 16.09
N GLU A 188 8.06 -11.38 16.62
CA GLU A 188 6.68 -11.47 16.11
C GLU A 188 5.68 -10.65 16.92
N THR A 189 6.15 -9.91 17.93
CA THR A 189 5.27 -9.14 18.81
C THR A 189 4.55 -8.01 18.06
N LEU A 190 3.35 -7.69 18.55
CA LEU A 190 2.59 -6.58 18.02
C LEU A 190 3.14 -5.26 18.58
N GLU A 191 3.44 -4.34 17.69
CA GLU A 191 3.80 -2.97 18.04
C GLU A 191 2.59 -2.06 18.01
N VAL A 192 2.45 -1.18 18.98
CA VAL A 192 1.47 -0.08 18.97
C VAL A 192 2.15 1.16 18.42
N LYS A 193 1.64 1.69 17.33
CA LYS A 193 2.16 2.92 16.68
C LYS A 193 1.04 3.90 16.38
N GLU A 194 1.37 5.15 16.25
CA GLU A 194 0.47 6.14 15.68
C GLU A 194 0.09 5.76 14.24
N ALA A 195 -1.16 5.95 13.86
CA ALA A 195 -1.59 5.69 12.50
C ALA A 195 -0.81 6.59 11.50
N ALA A 196 -0.39 6.03 10.37
CA ALA A 196 0.57 6.69 9.47
C ALA A 196 0.10 8.05 8.91
N PHE A 197 -1.21 8.30 8.85
CA PHE A 197 -1.78 9.56 8.37
C PHE A 197 -1.74 10.68 9.41
N THR A 198 -1.62 10.38 10.72
CA THR A 198 -1.71 11.40 11.81
C THR A 198 -0.68 12.51 11.67
N LYS A 199 0.49 12.23 11.12
CA LYS A 199 1.53 13.22 10.81
C LYS A 199 1.09 14.30 9.82
N PHE A 200 -0.01 14.07 9.10
CA PHE A 200 -0.59 15.00 8.13
C PHE A 200 -1.88 15.65 8.65
N LEU A 201 -2.34 15.34 9.86
CA LEU A 201 -3.50 16.01 10.43
C LEU A 201 -3.21 17.49 10.62
N PRO A 202 -4.20 18.37 10.35
CA PRO A 202 -4.13 19.77 10.72
C PRO A 202 -3.90 19.94 12.23
N ASP A 203 -3.22 21.00 12.64
CA ASP A 203 -2.93 21.22 14.07
C ASP A 203 -4.19 21.36 14.94
N SER A 204 -5.30 21.79 14.37
CA SER A 204 -6.61 21.83 15.03
C SER A 204 -7.14 20.44 15.38
N GLU A 205 -6.78 19.40 14.63
CA GLU A 205 -7.23 18.02 14.86
C GLU A 205 -6.22 17.20 15.69
N LYS A 206 -5.02 17.73 15.93
CA LYS A 206 -4.00 17.09 16.79
C LYS A 206 -4.24 17.27 18.29
N GLN A 207 -5.27 18.00 18.71
CA GLN A 207 -5.53 18.32 20.13
C GLN A 207 -6.22 17.20 20.92
N GLY A 208 -6.52 16.07 20.29
CA GLY A 208 -7.17 14.92 20.91
C GLY A 208 -6.24 13.72 21.15
N GLU A 209 -6.84 12.58 21.47
CA GLU A 209 -6.12 11.31 21.54
C GLU A 209 -5.65 10.92 20.14
N VAL A 210 -4.34 10.71 19.98
CA VAL A 210 -3.75 10.35 18.68
C VAL A 210 -4.18 8.93 18.31
N PRO A 211 -4.78 8.72 17.13
CA PRO A 211 -5.18 7.39 16.67
C PRO A 211 -4.00 6.44 16.59
N THR A 212 -4.13 5.28 17.25
CA THR A 212 -3.08 4.25 17.27
C THR A 212 -3.55 2.98 16.60
N VAL A 213 -2.60 2.28 15.99
CA VAL A 213 -2.78 0.99 15.31
C VAL A 213 -1.87 -0.06 15.92
N LYS A 214 -2.30 -1.32 15.85
CA LYS A 214 -1.48 -2.48 16.23
C LYS A 214 -0.95 -3.15 14.98
N LEU A 215 0.36 -3.27 14.88
CA LEU A 215 1.07 -3.73 13.70
C LEU A 215 1.94 -4.95 14.01
N ARG A 216 2.03 -5.90 13.08
CA ARG A 216 3.01 -6.98 13.07
C ARG A 216 4.02 -6.72 11.96
N ASN A 217 5.31 -6.71 12.28
CA ASN A 217 6.36 -6.65 11.27
C ASN A 217 6.74 -8.09 10.83
N TRP A 218 6.73 -8.32 9.52
CA TRP A 218 7.01 -9.61 8.90
C TRP A 218 8.47 -9.73 8.49
N THR A 219 9.01 -10.94 8.48
CA THR A 219 10.26 -11.23 7.77
C THR A 219 9.99 -11.40 6.27
N LEU A 220 11.02 -11.21 5.43
CA LEU A 220 10.88 -11.43 3.99
C LEU A 220 10.56 -12.90 3.68
N GLY A 221 11.13 -13.83 4.46
CA GLY A 221 10.84 -15.26 4.34
C GLY A 221 9.37 -15.60 4.56
N GLU A 222 8.74 -15.03 5.60
CA GLU A 222 7.30 -15.23 5.86
C GLU A 222 6.44 -14.70 4.72
N ILE A 223 6.76 -13.51 4.20
CA ILE A 223 6.00 -12.89 3.09
C ILE A 223 6.05 -13.77 1.83
N VAL A 224 7.25 -14.17 1.41
CA VAL A 224 7.44 -15.00 0.21
C VAL A 224 6.81 -16.38 0.38
N THR A 225 7.00 -16.99 1.55
CA THR A 225 6.43 -18.30 1.87
C THR A 225 4.90 -18.26 1.88
N GLY A 226 4.30 -17.25 2.52
CA GLY A 226 2.83 -17.09 2.56
C GLY A 226 2.22 -16.95 1.16
N ALA A 227 2.83 -16.15 0.30
CA ALA A 227 2.38 -16.04 -1.09
C ALA A 227 2.49 -17.39 -1.86
N ALA A 228 3.61 -18.09 -1.70
CA ALA A 228 3.86 -19.36 -2.37
C ALA A 228 2.92 -20.48 -1.85
N GLN A 229 2.63 -20.54 -0.56
CA GLN A 229 1.72 -21.53 0.04
C GLN A 229 0.29 -21.39 -0.47
N GLU A 230 -0.15 -20.17 -0.77
CA GLU A 230 -1.45 -19.94 -1.41
C GLU A 230 -1.44 -20.19 -2.92
N GLY A 231 -0.36 -20.75 -3.47
CA GLY A 231 -0.26 -21.16 -4.88
C GLY A 231 0.08 -20.04 -5.85
N LEU A 232 0.54 -18.90 -5.35
CA LEU A 232 1.09 -17.83 -6.18
C LEU A 232 2.53 -18.19 -6.60
N PHE A 233 2.77 -18.28 -7.89
CA PHE A 233 4.10 -18.58 -8.41
C PHE A 233 4.98 -17.33 -8.40
N ILE A 234 6.03 -17.34 -7.58
CA ILE A 234 6.95 -16.20 -7.46
C ILE A 234 7.77 -16.08 -8.75
N ARG A 235 7.59 -14.96 -9.47
CA ARG A 235 8.33 -14.66 -10.71
C ARG A 235 9.57 -13.80 -10.45
N LYS A 236 9.44 -12.85 -9.52
CA LYS A 236 10.51 -11.89 -9.20
C LYS A 236 10.41 -11.46 -7.75
N LEU A 237 11.54 -11.35 -7.09
CA LEU A 237 11.71 -10.61 -5.84
C LEU A 237 12.86 -9.62 -6.05
N GLU A 238 12.56 -8.33 -6.00
CA GLU A 238 13.53 -7.26 -6.17
C GLU A 238 13.66 -6.47 -4.87
N GLU A 239 14.89 -6.25 -4.43
CA GLU A 239 15.19 -5.46 -3.24
C GLU A 239 15.90 -4.18 -3.68
N LEU A 240 15.46 -3.04 -3.18
CA LEU A 240 15.99 -1.75 -3.56
C LEU A 240 16.48 -0.96 -2.34
N PRO A 241 17.61 -0.24 -2.48
CA PRO A 241 18.07 0.71 -1.47
C PRO A 241 17.15 1.93 -1.42
N ASN A 242 17.46 2.88 -0.53
CA ASN A 242 16.73 4.14 -0.48
C ASN A 242 16.73 4.87 -1.83
N GLN A 243 15.55 5.15 -2.37
CA GLN A 243 15.36 5.86 -3.64
C GLN A 243 15.17 7.38 -3.44
N SER A 244 14.92 7.83 -2.22
CA SER A 244 14.69 9.25 -1.91
C SER A 244 15.95 10.03 -1.55
N SER A 245 17.14 9.42 -1.62
CA SER A 245 18.41 10.06 -1.35
C SER A 245 19.53 9.37 -2.14
N ASP A 246 20.44 10.12 -2.70
CA ASP A 246 21.62 9.61 -3.41
C ASP A 246 22.75 9.19 -2.47
N ILE A 247 22.70 9.62 -1.22
CA ILE A 247 23.77 9.45 -0.24
C ILE A 247 23.38 8.48 0.87
N TYR A 248 22.17 8.63 1.41
CA TYR A 248 21.77 7.91 2.62
C TYR A 248 21.19 6.53 2.31
N ASP A 249 21.51 5.58 3.18
CA ASP A 249 20.90 4.24 3.22
C ASP A 249 21.10 3.40 1.94
N LYS A 250 22.20 3.63 1.21
CA LYS A 250 22.49 2.90 -0.03
C LYS A 250 22.99 1.46 0.19
N GLY A 251 23.50 1.17 1.37
CA GLY A 251 24.05 -0.16 1.71
C GLY A 251 23.05 -1.12 2.37
N ILE A 252 21.77 -0.72 2.48
CA ILE A 252 20.73 -1.56 3.06
C ILE A 252 19.47 -1.54 2.21
N PRO A 253 18.71 -2.66 2.12
CA PRO A 253 17.45 -2.69 1.40
C PRO A 253 16.40 -1.87 2.17
N LYS A 254 15.69 -1.00 1.47
CA LYS A 254 14.62 -0.13 2.02
C LYS A 254 13.23 -0.55 1.59
N THR A 255 13.13 -1.11 0.41
CA THR A 255 11.89 -1.60 -0.16
C THR A 255 12.14 -2.92 -0.86
N PHE A 256 11.08 -3.70 -1.02
CA PHE A 256 11.07 -4.85 -1.90
C PHE A 256 9.86 -4.81 -2.82
N THR A 257 9.97 -5.48 -3.96
CA THR A 257 8.86 -5.72 -4.88
C THR A 257 8.77 -7.20 -5.15
N LEU A 258 7.63 -7.80 -4.84
CA LEU A 258 7.31 -9.19 -5.12
C LEU A 258 6.33 -9.25 -6.29
N ILE A 259 6.71 -9.97 -7.35
CA ILE A 259 5.84 -10.27 -8.48
C ILE A 259 5.52 -11.76 -8.43
N ALA A 260 4.23 -12.08 -8.35
CA ALA A 260 3.77 -13.47 -8.33
C ALA A 260 2.59 -13.69 -9.29
N GLU A 261 2.47 -14.87 -9.85
CA GLU A 261 1.49 -15.23 -10.88
C GLU A 261 0.52 -16.28 -10.35
N ASN A 262 -0.76 -16.10 -10.65
CA ASN A 262 -1.80 -17.11 -10.44
C ASN A 262 -1.82 -18.07 -11.65
N ARG A 263 -1.22 -19.26 -11.49
CA ARG A 263 -1.11 -20.29 -12.54
C ARG A 263 -2.27 -21.29 -12.56
#